data_1f98d514f0a3aac43ece968c502c51a3
#
_entry.id   1f98d514f0a3aac43ece968c502c51a3
#
_cell.length_a   1.000
_cell.length_b   1.000
_cell.length_c   1.000
_cell.angle_alpha   90.00
_cell.angle_beta   90.00
_cell.angle_gamma   90.00
#
_symmetry.space_group_name_H-M   'P 1'
#
loop_
_entity.id
_entity.type
_entity.pdbx_description
1 polymer ?
#
loop_
_entity_poly.entity_id
_entity_poly.type
_entity_poly.pdbx_seq_one_letter_code
_entity_poly.pdbx_strand_id
1 'polypeptide(L)'
;MLDRVKTELNLNEDNLLEFSNLELKEEFPDAVTQEEMLDAKKRDREKLGSVNLRADEETNKYETEIKKMEQDRQDLVTAIIKLKESINELNQKGRERLLEAFEKVNRKFHEVYTKLFNGGNAKLELVDSDDPLDAGLEMLVSPPGKRLQSITLLSGGE
;
A
#
# COMPACT_ATOMS: atom_id res chain seq x y z
N MET A 1 62.89 -14.87 17.42
CA MET A 1 61.69 -14.17 17.93
C MET A 1 61.58 -12.76 17.36
N LEU A 2 62.64 -11.96 17.42
CA LEU A 2 62.70 -10.61 16.87
C LEU A 2 62.41 -10.53 15.34
N ASP A 3 62.89 -11.52 14.57
CA ASP A 3 62.64 -11.56 13.12
C ASP A 3 61.17 -11.78 12.76
N ARG A 4 60.40 -12.49 13.60
CA ARG A 4 58.95 -12.65 13.41
C ARG A 4 58.19 -11.31 13.67
N VAL A 5 58.61 -10.58 14.68
CA VAL A 5 58.02 -9.28 15.01
C VAL A 5 58.28 -8.28 13.91
N LYS A 6 59.51 -8.29 13.35
CA LYS A 6 59.86 -7.45 12.19
C LYS A 6 59.01 -7.77 10.94
N THR A 7 58.75 -9.05 10.72
CA THR A 7 58.03 -9.51 9.51
C THR A 7 56.50 -9.35 9.65
N GLU A 8 55.93 -9.61 10.83
CA GLU A 8 54.47 -9.58 11.04
C GLU A 8 53.93 -8.17 11.37
N LEU A 9 54.72 -7.34 12.11
CA LEU A 9 54.29 -6.03 12.53
C LEU A 9 54.97 -4.87 11.77
N ASN A 10 56.01 -5.16 10.98
CA ASN A 10 56.81 -4.18 10.23
C ASN A 10 57.42 -3.09 11.15
N LEU A 11 57.77 -3.46 12.40
CA LEU A 11 58.28 -2.58 13.42
C LEU A 11 59.76 -2.92 13.71
N ASN A 12 60.57 -1.86 13.92
CA ASN A 12 61.96 -1.98 14.39
C ASN A 12 61.97 -2.06 15.91
N GLU A 13 63.09 -2.58 16.47
CA GLU A 13 63.29 -2.77 17.90
C GLU A 13 63.05 -1.47 18.71
N ASP A 14 63.48 -0.32 18.17
CA ASP A 14 63.34 0.97 18.82
C ASP A 14 61.88 1.46 18.92
N ASN A 15 60.99 0.99 18.05
CA ASN A 15 59.58 1.38 18.01
C ASN A 15 58.66 0.37 18.74
N LEU A 16 59.20 -0.75 19.23
CA LEU A 16 58.45 -1.78 19.94
C LEU A 16 57.90 -1.30 21.26
N LEU A 17 58.64 -0.46 21.98
CA LEU A 17 58.24 0.11 23.26
C LEU A 17 57.12 1.14 23.10
N GLU A 18 57.19 2.00 22.09
CA GLU A 18 56.12 2.95 21.75
C GLU A 18 54.86 2.22 21.31
N PHE A 19 55.00 1.18 20.49
CA PHE A 19 53.86 0.39 20.04
C PHE A 19 53.19 -0.39 21.16
N SER A 20 53.97 -0.86 22.17
CA SER A 20 53.42 -1.60 23.30
C SER A 20 52.67 -0.72 24.30
N ASN A 21 52.83 0.61 24.24
CA ASN A 21 52.25 1.57 25.17
C ASN A 21 52.62 1.29 26.66
N LEU A 22 53.75 0.59 26.86
CA LEU A 22 54.26 0.26 28.21
C LEU A 22 55.31 1.29 28.64
N GLU A 23 55.13 1.89 29.81
CA GLU A 23 56.16 2.77 30.38
C GLU A 23 57.32 1.93 30.89
N LEU A 24 58.58 2.38 30.66
CA LEU A 24 59.84 1.70 31.08
C LEU A 24 59.97 1.46 32.59
N LYS A 25 59.03 1.99 33.42
CA LYS A 25 58.99 1.87 34.86
C LYS A 25 58.03 0.80 35.40
N GLU A 26 57.21 0.21 34.56
CA GLU A 26 56.31 -0.88 34.92
C GLU A 26 57.10 -2.20 34.92
N GLU A 27 56.91 -3.03 35.93
CA GLU A 27 57.37 -4.42 35.90
C GLU A 27 56.60 -5.12 34.76
N PHE A 28 57.35 -5.60 33.77
CA PHE A 28 56.77 -6.38 32.69
C PHE A 28 56.07 -7.59 33.30
N PRO A 29 54.83 -7.85 32.92
CA PRO A 29 54.10 -9.01 33.41
C PRO A 29 54.84 -10.27 33.02
N ASP A 30 54.82 -11.26 33.92
CA ASP A 30 55.49 -12.56 33.69
C ASP A 30 55.02 -13.21 32.40
N ALA A 31 55.96 -13.81 31.66
CA ALA A 31 55.74 -14.44 30.38
C ALA A 31 54.60 -15.50 30.41
N VAL A 32 54.51 -16.25 31.51
CA VAL A 32 53.45 -17.25 31.74
C VAL A 32 52.09 -16.61 31.83
N THR A 33 51.96 -15.53 32.58
CA THR A 33 50.70 -14.76 32.71
C THR A 33 50.26 -14.19 31.38
N GLN A 34 51.18 -13.69 30.55
CA GLN A 34 50.89 -13.17 29.21
C GLN A 34 50.43 -14.26 28.23
N GLU A 35 51.05 -15.45 28.35
CA GLU A 35 50.68 -16.61 27.53
C GLU A 35 49.26 -17.10 27.87
N GLU A 36 48.93 -17.18 29.16
CA GLU A 36 47.57 -17.51 29.63
C GLU A 36 46.52 -16.50 29.18
N MET A 37 46.82 -15.19 29.25
CA MET A 37 45.96 -14.13 28.76
C MET A 37 45.76 -14.22 27.24
N LEU A 38 46.81 -14.48 26.50
CA LEU A 38 46.75 -14.65 25.03
C LEU A 38 45.87 -15.85 24.66
N ASP A 39 46.04 -16.97 25.34
CA ASP A 39 45.23 -18.17 25.08
C ASP A 39 43.78 -18.00 25.51
N ALA A 40 43.52 -17.24 26.58
CA ALA A 40 42.13 -16.85 26.91
C ALA A 40 41.50 -16.00 25.82
N LYS A 41 42.21 -14.99 25.32
CA LYS A 41 41.74 -14.13 24.23
C LYS A 41 41.55 -14.87 22.91
N LYS A 42 42.44 -15.85 22.61
CA LYS A 42 42.26 -16.72 21.43
C LYS A 42 40.99 -17.56 21.55
N ARG A 43 40.77 -18.18 22.73
CA ARG A 43 39.54 -18.95 22.99
C ARG A 43 38.27 -18.10 22.89
N ASP A 44 38.31 -16.90 23.39
CA ASP A 44 37.17 -15.97 23.28
C ASP A 44 36.91 -15.58 21.83
N ARG A 45 37.94 -15.33 21.03
CA ARG A 45 37.83 -15.09 19.59
C ARG A 45 37.27 -16.30 18.84
N GLU A 46 37.69 -17.52 19.21
CA GLU A 46 37.16 -18.75 18.61
C GLU A 46 35.69 -18.99 18.96
N LYS A 47 35.26 -18.64 20.19
CA LYS A 47 33.85 -18.71 20.59
C LYS A 47 32.97 -17.76 19.83
N LEU A 48 33.46 -16.60 19.43
CA LEU A 48 32.75 -15.66 18.60
C LEU A 48 32.47 -16.19 17.17
N GLY A 49 33.18 -17.25 16.76
CA GLY A 49 33.03 -17.84 15.45
C GLY A 49 33.52 -16.95 14.30
N SER A 50 33.18 -17.32 13.10
CA SER A 50 33.43 -16.48 11.92
C SER A 50 32.46 -15.32 11.90
N VAL A 51 32.90 -14.12 12.29
CA VAL A 51 32.11 -12.91 12.14
C VAL A 51 31.88 -12.67 10.65
N ASN A 52 30.63 -12.67 10.24
CA ASN A 52 30.28 -12.33 8.88
C ASN A 52 30.41 -10.81 8.70
N LEU A 53 31.57 -10.37 8.22
CA LEU A 53 31.85 -8.94 7.96
C LEU A 53 30.89 -8.30 6.94
N ARG A 54 30.17 -9.13 6.18
CA ARG A 54 29.15 -8.66 5.24
C ARG A 54 27.77 -8.50 5.89
N ALA A 55 27.57 -9.04 7.10
CA ALA A 55 26.25 -9.00 7.74
C ALA A 55 25.75 -7.56 7.93
N ASP A 56 26.63 -6.64 8.30
CA ASP A 56 26.28 -5.23 8.50
C ASP A 56 25.92 -4.54 7.17
N GLU A 57 26.66 -4.84 6.10
CA GLU A 57 26.40 -4.31 4.76
C GLU A 57 25.07 -4.85 4.21
N GLU A 58 24.81 -6.15 4.39
CA GLU A 58 23.56 -6.79 3.98
C GLU A 58 22.39 -6.27 4.80
N THR A 59 22.55 -6.09 6.11
CA THR A 59 21.51 -5.51 6.98
C THR A 59 21.15 -4.09 6.55
N ASN A 60 22.14 -3.22 6.34
CA ASN A 60 21.92 -1.86 5.87
C ASN A 60 21.22 -1.80 4.50
N LYS A 61 21.58 -2.73 3.60
CA LYS A 61 20.93 -2.86 2.31
C LYS A 61 19.45 -3.23 2.46
N TYR A 62 19.16 -4.26 3.25
CA TYR A 62 17.77 -4.68 3.49
C TYR A 62 16.95 -3.63 4.23
N GLU A 63 17.52 -2.94 5.20
CA GLU A 63 16.83 -1.81 5.87
C GLU A 63 16.46 -0.70 4.89
N THR A 64 17.35 -0.39 3.95
CA THR A 64 17.07 0.62 2.91
C THR A 64 15.96 0.16 1.97
N GLU A 65 15.98 -1.13 1.59
CA GLU A 65 14.96 -1.73 0.73
C GLU A 65 13.59 -1.79 1.43
N ILE A 66 13.57 -2.18 2.71
CA ILE A 66 12.34 -2.18 3.53
C ILE A 66 11.75 -0.78 3.63
N LYS A 67 12.56 0.24 3.94
CA LYS A 67 12.08 1.64 4.00
C LYS A 67 11.48 2.10 2.69
N LYS A 68 12.11 1.74 1.56
CA LYS A 68 11.57 2.05 0.24
C LYS A 68 10.23 1.37 0.00
N MET A 69 10.13 0.06 0.29
CA MET A 69 8.87 -0.69 0.13
C MET A 69 7.76 -0.16 1.04
N GLU A 70 8.09 0.26 2.26
CA GLU A 70 7.12 0.89 3.17
C GLU A 70 6.61 2.22 2.62
N GLN A 71 7.48 3.04 2.03
CA GLN A 71 7.09 4.28 1.37
C GLN A 71 6.18 4.01 0.17
N ASP A 72 6.59 3.11 -0.73
CA ASP A 72 5.80 2.71 -1.89
C ASP A 72 4.41 2.18 -1.47
N ARG A 73 4.35 1.37 -0.41
CA ARG A 73 3.09 0.89 0.17
C ARG A 73 2.21 2.04 0.66
N GLN A 74 2.79 3.00 1.37
CA GLN A 74 2.06 4.15 1.89
C GLN A 74 1.49 5.01 0.77
N ASP A 75 2.27 5.23 -0.27
CA ASP A 75 1.86 6.00 -1.45
C ASP A 75 0.71 5.31 -2.19
N LEU A 76 0.79 3.98 -2.36
CA LEU A 76 -0.28 3.19 -2.96
C LEU A 76 -1.57 3.22 -2.12
N VAL A 77 -1.49 3.08 -0.80
CA VAL A 77 -2.65 3.17 0.09
C VAL A 77 -3.31 4.55 -0.03
N THR A 78 -2.51 5.61 -0.05
CA THR A 78 -3.00 6.98 -0.21
C THR A 78 -3.68 7.18 -1.57
N ALA A 79 -3.09 6.64 -2.64
CA ALA A 79 -3.68 6.68 -3.98
C ALA A 79 -5.02 5.93 -4.04
N ILE A 80 -5.11 4.75 -3.42
CA ILE A 80 -6.35 3.96 -3.35
C ILE A 80 -7.45 4.73 -2.62
N ILE A 81 -7.14 5.38 -1.50
CA ILE A 81 -8.11 6.19 -0.76
C ILE A 81 -8.64 7.32 -1.64
N LYS A 82 -7.76 8.09 -2.29
CA LYS A 82 -8.15 9.19 -3.18
C LYS A 82 -9.01 8.71 -4.36
N LEU A 83 -8.65 7.55 -4.94
CA LEU A 83 -9.46 6.97 -6.02
C LEU A 83 -10.86 6.57 -5.54
N LYS A 84 -10.98 5.96 -4.36
CA LYS A 84 -12.28 5.61 -3.78
C LYS A 84 -13.14 6.84 -3.50
N GLU A 85 -12.55 7.90 -2.95
CA GLU A 85 -13.24 9.17 -2.73
C GLU A 85 -13.74 9.77 -4.05
N SER A 86 -12.88 9.81 -5.08
CA SER A 86 -13.25 10.32 -6.40
C SER A 86 -14.36 9.51 -7.07
N ILE A 87 -14.34 8.18 -6.93
CA ILE A 87 -15.41 7.30 -7.42
C ILE A 87 -16.73 7.60 -6.70
N ASN A 88 -16.70 7.76 -5.37
CA ASN A 88 -17.89 8.09 -4.59
C ASN A 88 -18.48 9.44 -5.00
N GLU A 89 -17.64 10.47 -5.17
CA GLU A 89 -18.08 11.78 -5.65
C GLU A 89 -18.69 11.68 -7.06
N LEU A 90 -18.06 10.92 -7.95
CA LEU A 90 -18.55 10.73 -9.31
C LEU A 90 -19.90 10.01 -9.32
N ASN A 91 -20.05 8.95 -8.53
CA ASN A 91 -21.29 8.22 -8.37
C ASN A 91 -22.39 9.10 -7.79
N GLN A 92 -22.09 9.91 -6.78
CA GLN A 92 -23.07 10.86 -6.23
C GLN A 92 -23.55 11.86 -7.28
N LYS A 93 -22.62 12.49 -7.98
CA LYS A 93 -22.96 13.41 -9.09
C LYS A 93 -23.72 12.70 -10.21
N GLY A 94 -23.37 11.43 -10.47
CA GLY A 94 -24.09 10.59 -11.43
C GLY A 94 -25.54 10.38 -11.04
N ARG A 95 -25.79 10.01 -9.76
CA ARG A 95 -27.15 9.83 -9.23
C ARG A 95 -27.99 11.10 -9.32
N GLU A 96 -27.43 12.22 -8.87
CA GLU A 96 -28.12 13.53 -8.93
C GLU A 96 -28.52 13.88 -10.36
N ARG A 97 -27.62 13.80 -11.32
CA ARG A 97 -27.87 14.07 -12.73
C ARG A 97 -28.87 13.10 -13.34
N LEU A 98 -28.76 11.83 -12.99
CA LEU A 98 -29.68 10.80 -13.49
C LEU A 98 -31.12 11.07 -13.01
N LEU A 99 -31.29 11.33 -11.71
CA LEU A 99 -32.60 11.66 -11.15
C LEU A 99 -33.19 12.94 -11.73
N GLU A 100 -32.40 14.00 -11.90
CA GLU A 100 -32.85 15.24 -12.54
C GLU A 100 -33.28 15.00 -13.99
N ALA A 101 -32.50 14.24 -14.73
CA ALA A 101 -32.85 13.88 -16.11
C ALA A 101 -34.10 12.98 -16.16
N PHE A 102 -34.18 12.01 -15.25
CA PHE A 102 -35.34 11.12 -15.12
C PHE A 102 -36.64 11.89 -14.88
N GLU A 103 -36.66 12.84 -13.96
CA GLU A 103 -37.83 13.65 -13.71
C GLU A 103 -38.28 14.49 -14.94
N LYS A 104 -37.31 15.04 -15.69
CA LYS A 104 -37.58 15.77 -16.92
C LYS A 104 -38.19 14.88 -17.99
N VAL A 105 -37.59 13.70 -18.17
CA VAL A 105 -38.06 12.70 -19.16
C VAL A 105 -39.42 12.16 -18.77
N ASN A 106 -39.64 11.83 -17.49
CA ASN A 106 -40.91 11.33 -16.98
C ASN A 106 -42.05 12.33 -17.22
N ARG A 107 -41.85 13.62 -16.94
CA ARG A 107 -42.80 14.68 -17.24
C ARG A 107 -43.12 14.77 -18.75
N LYS A 108 -42.09 14.75 -19.59
CA LYS A 108 -42.25 14.78 -21.04
C LYS A 108 -42.93 13.54 -21.58
N PHE A 109 -42.65 12.39 -21.03
CA PHE A 109 -43.33 11.14 -21.40
C PHE A 109 -44.80 11.20 -21.08
N HIS A 110 -45.18 11.69 -19.90
CA HIS A 110 -46.57 11.90 -19.53
C HIS A 110 -47.29 12.88 -20.50
N GLU A 111 -46.69 14.05 -20.77
CA GLU A 111 -47.24 15.06 -21.67
C GLU A 111 -47.46 14.50 -23.10
N VAL A 112 -46.50 13.81 -23.64
CA VAL A 112 -46.57 13.24 -25.00
C VAL A 112 -47.62 12.14 -25.04
N TYR A 113 -47.62 11.22 -24.07
CA TYR A 113 -48.57 10.13 -23.99
C TYR A 113 -50.01 10.64 -23.94
N THR A 114 -50.29 11.59 -23.03
CA THR A 114 -51.63 12.18 -22.86
C THR A 114 -52.12 12.86 -24.13
N LYS A 115 -51.24 13.50 -24.89
CA LYS A 115 -51.59 14.11 -26.16
C LYS A 115 -51.89 13.07 -27.25
N LEU A 116 -51.09 12.02 -27.36
CA LEU A 116 -51.26 11.01 -28.37
C LEU A 116 -52.51 10.15 -28.17
N PHE A 117 -52.85 9.83 -26.94
CA PHE A 117 -53.96 8.97 -26.59
C PHE A 117 -55.23 9.73 -26.14
N ASN A 118 -55.26 11.06 -26.35
CA ASN A 118 -56.38 11.95 -25.95
C ASN A 118 -56.80 11.72 -24.48
N GLY A 119 -55.84 11.56 -23.58
CA GLY A 119 -56.06 11.30 -22.15
C GLY A 119 -55.19 10.11 -21.67
N GLY A 120 -55.59 9.52 -20.56
CA GLY A 120 -54.84 8.45 -19.92
C GLY A 120 -53.72 8.98 -19.04
N ASN A 121 -52.89 8.07 -18.60
CA ASN A 121 -51.73 8.36 -17.72
C ASN A 121 -50.53 7.55 -18.14
N ALA A 122 -49.34 8.12 -18.01
CA ALA A 122 -48.10 7.46 -18.30
C ALA A 122 -47.04 7.94 -17.32
N LYS A 123 -46.23 7.01 -16.79
CA LYS A 123 -45.11 7.32 -15.92
C LYS A 123 -43.97 6.34 -16.16
N LEU A 124 -42.78 6.80 -15.87
CA LEU A 124 -41.59 5.96 -15.76
C LEU A 124 -41.34 5.66 -14.28
N GLU A 125 -40.92 4.45 -14.01
CA GLU A 125 -40.48 4.06 -12.66
C GLU A 125 -39.07 3.41 -12.75
N LEU A 126 -38.26 3.70 -11.74
CA LEU A 126 -37.01 2.98 -11.52
C LEU A 126 -37.33 1.73 -10.70
N VAL A 127 -36.89 0.57 -11.15
CA VAL A 127 -37.19 -0.75 -10.55
C VAL A 127 -35.91 -1.53 -10.30
N ASP A 128 -36.03 -2.65 -9.60
CA ASP A 128 -34.96 -3.63 -9.36
C ASP A 128 -33.83 -3.19 -8.40
N SER A 129 -33.67 -1.90 -8.13
CA SER A 129 -32.65 -1.41 -7.21
C SER A 129 -33.05 -0.07 -6.58
N ASP A 130 -32.65 0.11 -5.30
CA ASP A 130 -32.77 1.41 -4.62
C ASP A 130 -31.72 2.42 -5.11
N ASP A 131 -30.64 1.94 -5.73
CA ASP A 131 -29.61 2.80 -6.35
C ASP A 131 -30.02 3.16 -7.78
N PRO A 132 -30.25 4.45 -8.08
CA PRO A 132 -30.65 4.89 -9.42
C PRO A 132 -29.66 4.49 -10.52
N LEU A 133 -28.35 4.32 -10.19
CA LEU A 133 -27.33 3.93 -11.18
C LEU A 133 -27.43 2.46 -11.59
N ASP A 134 -28.01 1.62 -10.73
CA ASP A 134 -28.16 0.18 -10.96
C ASP A 134 -29.63 -0.21 -11.24
N ALA A 135 -30.54 0.79 -11.16
CA ALA A 135 -31.97 0.55 -11.36
C ALA A 135 -32.30 0.29 -12.82
N GLY A 136 -33.25 -0.60 -13.04
CA GLY A 136 -33.94 -0.77 -14.30
C GLY A 136 -34.95 0.33 -14.55
N LEU A 137 -35.40 0.49 -15.79
CA LEU A 137 -36.44 1.45 -16.15
C LEU A 137 -37.70 0.72 -16.63
N GLU A 138 -38.80 0.94 -15.93
CA GLU A 138 -40.11 0.41 -16.36
C GLU A 138 -41.04 1.55 -16.83
N MET A 139 -41.75 1.27 -17.91
CA MET A 139 -42.75 2.18 -18.48
C MET A 139 -44.15 1.70 -18.08
N LEU A 140 -44.83 2.49 -17.27
CA LEU A 140 -46.21 2.23 -16.85
C LEU A 140 -47.15 3.17 -17.57
N VAL A 141 -48.15 2.62 -18.21
CA VAL A 141 -49.12 3.39 -19.00
C VAL A 141 -50.56 2.94 -18.71
N SER A 142 -51.48 3.88 -18.85
CA SER A 142 -52.90 3.66 -18.66
C SER A 142 -53.66 4.37 -19.77
N PRO A 143 -54.07 3.67 -20.82
CA PRO A 143 -54.99 4.24 -21.80
C PRO A 143 -56.30 4.71 -21.14
N PRO A 144 -57.05 5.64 -21.78
CA PRO A 144 -58.30 6.12 -21.21
C PRO A 144 -59.26 4.96 -20.87
N GLY A 145 -59.75 4.93 -19.62
CA GLY A 145 -60.65 3.90 -19.12
C GLY A 145 -59.99 2.57 -18.68
N LYS A 146 -58.69 2.46 -18.75
CA LYS A 146 -57.96 1.26 -18.30
C LYS A 146 -57.09 1.54 -17.07
N ARG A 147 -56.65 0.45 -16.42
CA ARG A 147 -55.74 0.54 -15.25
C ARG A 147 -54.31 0.77 -15.70
N LEU A 148 -53.51 1.37 -14.84
CA LEU A 148 -52.05 1.53 -15.03
C LEU A 148 -51.37 0.14 -15.03
N GLN A 149 -50.62 -0.15 -16.07
CA GLN A 149 -49.88 -1.41 -16.22
C GLN A 149 -48.64 -1.21 -17.05
N SER A 150 -47.71 -2.19 -16.99
CA SER A 150 -46.51 -2.18 -17.82
C SER A 150 -46.88 -2.13 -19.31
N ILE A 151 -46.16 -1.32 -20.07
CA ILE A 151 -46.34 -1.22 -21.53
C ILE A 151 -46.19 -2.58 -22.23
N THR A 152 -45.42 -3.50 -21.67
CA THR A 152 -45.20 -4.85 -22.18
C THR A 152 -46.48 -5.72 -22.11
N LEU A 153 -47.45 -5.35 -21.28
CA LEU A 153 -48.73 -6.06 -21.12
C LEU A 153 -49.82 -5.52 -22.02
N LEU A 154 -49.58 -4.44 -22.76
CA LEU A 154 -50.53 -3.91 -23.72
C LEU A 154 -50.55 -4.74 -25.01
N SER A 155 -51.72 -4.84 -25.62
CA SER A 155 -51.88 -5.48 -26.95
C SER A 155 -51.34 -4.58 -28.05
N GLY A 156 -50.92 -5.14 -29.18
CA GLY A 156 -50.32 -4.39 -30.31
C GLY A 156 -51.23 -3.37 -30.98
N GLY A 157 -52.48 -3.23 -30.56
CA GLY A 157 -53.43 -2.20 -30.98
C GLY A 157 -53.74 -1.13 -29.96
N GLU A 158 -53.14 -1.22 -28.80
CA GLU A 158 -53.20 -0.28 -27.67
C GLU A 158 -51.87 0.48 -27.50
#